data_0997795f176f42521da545fbda640a0a
#
_entry.id   0997795f176f42521da545fbda640a0a
#
_cell.length_a   1.000
_cell.length_b   1.000
_cell.length_c   1.000
_cell.angle_alpha   90.00
_cell.angle_beta   90.00
_cell.angle_gamma   90.00
#
_symmetry.space_group_name_H-M   'P 1'
#
loop_
_entity.id
_entity.type
_entity.pdbx_description
1 polymer ?
#
loop_
_entity_poly.entity_id
_entity_poly.type
_entity_poly.pdbx_seq_one_letter_code
_entity_poly.pdbx_strand_id
1 'polypeptide(L)'
;MINKNSEINKVVLAYSGGLDTSVILKWLQDTYNCEVVTFTADIGQGEEVQPAKQKAEMLGVKEIFIDDLKEEFVKDFVFPMFRANALYEGIYLLGTSIARPLIAKRQIEIANLTNADAVSHGATGKGNDQVRFEIGYYSLKPDIKVISPWREWDLTSRSSLINYAEKNQIPVPKDKRGEAPFSVDANLLHISAEGKILEDPWIEPEEFVYSRTKSPFDAPNKVT
;
A
#
# COMPACT_ATOMS: atom_id res chain seq x y z
N MET A 1 -31.56 -9.00 7.90
CA MET A 1 -30.16 -8.60 7.68
C MET A 1 -29.30 -9.46 8.60
N ILE A 2 -28.56 -10.39 8.07
CA ILE A 2 -27.62 -11.21 8.86
C ILE A 2 -26.49 -10.25 9.24
N ASN A 3 -26.28 -10.10 10.53
CA ASN A 3 -25.25 -9.20 11.06
C ASN A 3 -23.86 -9.75 10.67
N LYS A 4 -23.34 -9.36 9.53
CA LYS A 4 -22.02 -9.80 9.01
C LYS A 4 -20.85 -9.46 9.94
N ASN A 5 -21.09 -8.61 10.92
CA ASN A 5 -20.06 -7.98 11.77
C ASN A 5 -19.79 -8.68 13.12
N SER A 6 -20.56 -9.70 13.49
CA SER A 6 -20.48 -10.26 14.85
C SER A 6 -19.34 -11.27 15.09
N GLU A 7 -18.46 -11.49 14.12
CA GLU A 7 -17.42 -12.53 14.21
C GLU A 7 -15.99 -12.04 13.94
N ILE A 8 -15.76 -10.73 13.76
CA ILE A 8 -14.43 -10.20 13.49
C ILE A 8 -14.02 -9.29 14.66
N ASN A 9 -13.06 -9.75 15.45
CA ASN A 9 -12.54 -9.01 16.61
C ASN A 9 -11.18 -8.36 16.32
N LYS A 10 -10.40 -8.95 15.42
CA LYS A 10 -9.05 -8.46 15.08
C LYS A 10 -8.78 -8.59 13.59
N VAL A 11 -8.24 -7.52 12.99
CA VAL A 11 -7.92 -7.42 11.57
C VAL A 11 -6.47 -6.97 11.39
N VAL A 12 -5.70 -7.66 10.52
CA VAL A 12 -4.39 -7.15 10.08
C VAL A 12 -4.56 -6.36 8.80
N LEU A 13 -4.19 -5.10 8.83
CA LEU A 13 -4.25 -4.17 7.69
C LEU A 13 -2.87 -3.99 7.07
N ALA A 14 -2.74 -4.24 5.75
CA ALA A 14 -1.59 -3.77 4.97
C ALA A 14 -1.64 -2.23 4.92
N TYR A 15 -0.71 -1.58 5.61
CA TYR A 15 -0.75 -0.17 5.93
C TYR A 15 0.43 0.59 5.35
N SER A 16 0.18 1.54 4.47
CA SER A 16 1.22 2.39 3.87
C SER A 16 1.40 3.75 4.57
N GLY A 17 0.49 4.12 5.48
CA GLY A 17 0.47 5.46 6.08
C GLY A 17 -0.08 6.56 5.15
N GLY A 18 -0.50 6.21 3.93
CA GLY A 18 -1.18 7.11 3.01
C GLY A 18 -2.60 7.47 3.45
N LEU A 19 -3.25 8.36 2.71
CA LEU A 19 -4.63 8.78 3.00
C LEU A 19 -5.57 7.58 3.02
N ASP A 20 -5.56 6.79 1.96
CA ASP A 20 -6.50 5.69 1.77
C ASP A 20 -6.41 4.65 2.89
N THR A 21 -5.21 4.18 3.21
CA THR A 21 -5.01 3.19 4.26
C THR A 21 -5.29 3.75 5.66
N SER A 22 -5.08 5.04 5.89
CA SER A 22 -5.44 5.69 7.18
C SER A 22 -6.95 5.83 7.36
N VAL A 23 -7.68 6.13 6.28
CA VAL A 23 -9.15 6.11 6.27
C VAL A 23 -9.66 4.68 6.48
N ILE A 24 -9.07 3.69 5.80
CA ILE A 24 -9.41 2.26 5.97
C ILE A 24 -9.23 1.82 7.42
N LEU A 25 -8.11 2.19 8.04
CA LEU A 25 -7.85 1.85 9.44
C LEU A 25 -9.00 2.32 10.35
N LYS A 26 -9.35 3.60 10.26
CA LYS A 26 -10.43 4.17 11.06
C LYS A 26 -11.79 3.55 10.72
N TRP A 27 -12.06 3.34 9.44
CA TRP A 27 -13.31 2.71 8.98
C TRP A 27 -13.47 1.27 9.50
N LEU A 28 -12.38 0.48 9.53
CA LEU A 28 -12.38 -0.87 10.10
C LEU A 28 -12.74 -0.84 11.59
N GLN A 29 -12.10 0.06 12.35
CA GLN A 29 -12.38 0.23 13.77
C GLN A 29 -13.87 0.56 14.02
N ASP A 30 -14.42 1.50 13.26
CA ASP A 30 -15.79 1.98 13.45
C ASP A 30 -16.84 1.00 12.94
N THR A 31 -16.60 0.34 11.80
CA THR A 31 -17.58 -0.52 11.12
C THR A 31 -17.67 -1.90 11.78
N TYR A 32 -16.53 -2.47 12.13
CA TYR A 32 -16.46 -3.82 12.71
C TYR A 32 -16.33 -3.81 14.23
N ASN A 33 -16.08 -2.65 14.83
CA ASN A 33 -15.78 -2.50 16.27
C ASN A 33 -14.66 -3.47 16.69
N CYS A 34 -13.61 -3.57 15.86
CA CYS A 34 -12.53 -4.53 15.99
C CYS A 34 -11.20 -3.85 16.32
N GLU A 35 -10.27 -4.64 16.83
CA GLU A 35 -8.87 -4.25 16.94
C GLU A 35 -8.21 -4.31 15.56
N VAL A 36 -7.46 -3.26 15.19
CA VAL A 36 -6.68 -3.23 13.96
C VAL A 36 -5.21 -3.32 14.29
N VAL A 37 -4.56 -4.33 13.73
CA VAL A 37 -3.11 -4.49 13.70
C VAL A 37 -2.63 -3.91 12.37
N THR A 38 -1.63 -3.04 12.39
CA THR A 38 -1.07 -2.50 11.15
C THR A 38 0.23 -3.20 10.80
N PHE A 39 0.40 -3.48 9.52
CA PHE A 39 1.61 -4.05 8.96
C PHE A 39 2.12 -3.19 7.80
N THR A 40 3.35 -2.73 7.90
CA THR A 40 4.07 -2.00 6.86
C THR A 40 5.31 -2.81 6.46
N ALA A 41 5.39 -3.21 5.19
CA ALA A 41 6.56 -3.87 4.62
C ALA A 41 7.57 -2.80 4.20
N ASP A 42 8.82 -2.87 4.70
CA ASP A 42 9.93 -2.11 4.13
C ASP A 42 10.56 -2.97 3.02
N ILE A 43 10.28 -2.58 1.78
CA ILE A 43 10.82 -3.18 0.55
C ILE A 43 11.66 -2.18 -0.25
N GLY A 44 12.14 -1.10 0.41
CA GLY A 44 12.98 -0.07 -0.17
C GLY A 44 12.23 1.13 -0.73
N GLN A 45 11.05 1.45 -0.20
CA GLN A 45 10.29 2.66 -0.53
C GLN A 45 10.88 3.95 0.10
N GLY A 46 11.83 3.82 1.04
CA GLY A 46 12.55 4.95 1.63
C GLY A 46 11.87 5.54 2.87
N GLU A 47 11.71 6.87 2.92
CA GLU A 47 11.33 7.60 4.14
C GLU A 47 9.87 7.42 4.58
N GLU A 48 9.04 6.70 3.84
CA GLU A 48 7.61 6.55 4.13
C GLU A 48 7.31 5.64 5.33
N VAL A 49 8.25 4.79 5.73
CA VAL A 49 8.07 3.76 6.75
C VAL A 49 7.85 4.34 8.15
N GLN A 50 8.68 5.31 8.57
CA GLN A 50 8.58 5.91 9.91
C GLN A 50 7.31 6.78 10.09
N PRO A 51 6.94 7.64 9.15
CA PRO A 51 5.68 8.37 9.21
C PRO A 51 4.43 7.46 9.31
N ALA A 52 4.45 6.27 8.68
CA ALA A 52 3.38 5.31 8.78
C ALA A 52 3.18 4.84 10.24
N LYS A 53 4.26 4.53 10.94
CA LYS A 53 4.20 4.14 12.36
C LYS A 53 3.53 5.22 13.22
N GLN A 54 4.02 6.44 13.13
CA GLN A 54 3.50 7.56 13.92
C GLN A 54 2.01 7.79 13.67
N LYS A 55 1.54 7.71 12.43
CA LYS A 55 0.12 7.81 12.12
C LYS A 55 -0.71 6.68 12.69
N ALA A 56 -0.23 5.44 12.63
CA ALA A 56 -0.91 4.31 13.23
C ALA A 56 -1.06 4.49 14.75
N GLU A 57 0.00 4.94 15.44
CA GLU A 57 -0.03 5.27 16.87
C GLU A 57 -1.05 6.37 17.18
N MET A 58 -1.09 7.44 16.38
CA MET A 58 -2.07 8.53 16.55
C MET A 58 -3.52 8.06 16.37
N LEU A 59 -3.75 7.04 15.55
CA LEU A 59 -5.06 6.43 15.32
C LEU A 59 -5.38 5.32 16.33
N GLY A 60 -4.59 5.19 17.39
CA GLY A 60 -4.86 4.30 18.52
C GLY A 60 -4.51 2.83 18.27
N VAL A 61 -3.72 2.53 17.25
CA VAL A 61 -3.24 1.17 17.00
C VAL A 61 -2.23 0.77 18.06
N LYS A 62 -2.41 -0.43 18.65
CA LYS A 62 -1.55 -0.96 19.71
C LYS A 62 -0.48 -1.90 19.16
N GLU A 63 -0.82 -2.70 18.16
CA GLU A 63 0.08 -3.67 17.55
C GLU A 63 0.48 -3.17 16.15
N ILE A 64 1.74 -2.75 15.99
CA ILE A 64 2.28 -2.15 14.76
C ILE A 64 3.49 -2.96 14.35
N PHE A 65 3.43 -3.58 13.19
CA PHE A 65 4.53 -4.32 12.59
C PHE A 65 5.15 -3.52 11.45
N ILE A 66 6.46 -3.38 11.49
CA ILE A 66 7.26 -2.82 10.40
C ILE A 66 8.41 -3.79 10.19
N ASP A 67 8.37 -4.50 9.07
CA ASP A 67 9.34 -5.55 8.81
C ASP A 67 10.21 -5.18 7.60
N ASP A 68 11.53 -5.31 7.78
CA ASP A 68 12.49 -5.19 6.68
C ASP A 68 12.46 -6.47 5.84
N LEU A 69 11.84 -6.37 4.68
CA LEU A 69 11.70 -7.46 3.73
C LEU A 69 12.56 -7.28 2.47
N LYS A 70 13.52 -6.35 2.49
CA LYS A 70 14.36 -6.02 1.32
C LYS A 70 15.15 -7.21 0.79
N GLU A 71 15.78 -7.96 1.70
CA GLU A 71 16.56 -9.14 1.30
C GLU A 71 15.68 -10.24 0.71
N GLU A 72 14.57 -10.57 1.37
CA GLU A 72 13.61 -11.57 0.88
C GLU A 72 13.01 -11.15 -0.47
N PHE A 73 12.66 -9.86 -0.62
CA PHE A 73 12.14 -9.31 -1.87
C PHE A 73 13.11 -9.52 -3.02
N VAL A 74 14.39 -9.19 -2.83
CA VAL A 74 15.40 -9.33 -3.89
C VAL A 74 15.69 -10.79 -4.19
N LYS A 75 15.91 -11.61 -3.16
CA LYS A 75 16.34 -13.00 -3.29
C LYS A 75 15.26 -13.91 -3.87
N ASP A 76 14.04 -13.78 -3.35
CA ASP A 76 12.97 -14.75 -3.59
C ASP A 76 11.95 -14.28 -4.65
N PHE A 77 11.96 -12.99 -5.02
CA PHE A 77 11.04 -12.44 -6.03
C PHE A 77 11.78 -11.77 -7.19
N VAL A 78 12.71 -10.83 -6.94
CA VAL A 78 13.36 -10.07 -8.01
C VAL A 78 14.30 -10.94 -8.83
N PHE A 79 15.21 -11.66 -8.20
CA PHE A 79 16.16 -12.53 -8.93
C PHE A 79 15.49 -13.69 -9.66
N PRO A 80 14.50 -14.39 -9.09
CA PRO A 80 13.73 -15.37 -9.86
C PRO A 80 13.03 -14.78 -11.07
N MET A 81 12.42 -13.59 -10.94
CA MET A 81 11.80 -12.88 -12.04
C MET A 81 12.81 -12.56 -13.16
N PHE A 82 14.00 -12.06 -12.82
CA PHE A 82 15.05 -11.78 -13.79
C PHE A 82 15.55 -13.05 -14.48
N ARG A 83 15.75 -14.14 -13.74
CA ARG A 83 16.13 -15.43 -14.32
C ARG A 83 15.08 -15.99 -15.27
N ALA A 84 13.81 -15.76 -14.98
CA ALA A 84 12.70 -16.13 -15.84
C ALA A 84 12.54 -15.20 -17.04
N ASN A 85 13.29 -14.08 -17.12
CA ASN A 85 13.12 -13.03 -18.10
C ASN A 85 11.66 -12.55 -18.20
N ALA A 86 10.99 -12.44 -17.04
CA ALA A 86 9.56 -12.12 -16.97
C ALA A 86 9.34 -10.63 -17.20
N LEU A 87 8.66 -10.34 -18.31
CA LEU A 87 8.25 -9.00 -18.71
C LEU A 87 6.76 -9.02 -19.04
N TYR A 88 6.02 -8.04 -18.56
CA TYR A 88 4.64 -7.87 -18.98
C TYR A 88 4.61 -7.00 -20.25
N GLU A 89 3.98 -7.51 -21.31
CA GLU A 89 3.89 -6.89 -22.63
C GLU A 89 5.26 -6.44 -23.23
N GLY A 90 6.34 -7.08 -22.82
CA GLY A 90 7.70 -6.80 -23.32
C GLY A 90 8.34 -5.50 -22.76
N ILE A 91 7.69 -4.81 -21.85
CA ILE A 91 8.12 -3.49 -21.34
C ILE A 91 8.15 -3.43 -19.83
N TYR A 92 7.08 -3.85 -19.15
CA TYR A 92 6.93 -3.65 -17.72
C TYR A 92 7.66 -4.72 -16.89
N LEU A 93 8.58 -4.28 -16.02
CA LEU A 93 9.44 -5.13 -15.18
C LEU A 93 8.78 -5.64 -13.90
N LEU A 94 7.46 -5.58 -13.78
CA LEU A 94 6.65 -6.19 -12.71
C LEU A 94 6.97 -5.71 -11.27
N GLY A 95 7.62 -4.57 -11.09
CA GLY A 95 8.07 -4.12 -9.77
C GLY A 95 6.99 -4.05 -8.69
N THR A 96 5.82 -3.50 -9.00
CA THR A 96 4.67 -3.51 -8.10
C THR A 96 4.05 -4.91 -7.99
N SER A 97 3.98 -5.62 -9.11
CA SER A 97 3.29 -6.91 -9.20
C SER A 97 3.89 -7.99 -8.30
N ILE A 98 5.23 -8.07 -8.23
CA ILE A 98 5.93 -9.09 -7.42
C ILE A 98 6.04 -8.69 -5.95
N ALA A 99 5.82 -7.42 -5.60
CA ALA A 99 5.81 -6.97 -4.22
C ALA A 99 4.56 -7.43 -3.45
N ARG A 100 3.38 -7.45 -4.11
CA ARG A 100 2.12 -7.78 -3.46
C ARG A 100 2.08 -9.21 -2.88
N PRO A 101 2.56 -10.27 -3.55
CA PRO A 101 2.63 -11.61 -2.98
C PRO A 101 3.51 -11.69 -1.72
N LEU A 102 4.65 -10.99 -1.68
CA LEU A 102 5.50 -10.94 -0.50
C LEU A 102 4.79 -10.25 0.67
N ILE A 103 4.15 -9.10 0.42
CA ILE A 103 3.38 -8.38 1.44
C ILE A 103 2.24 -9.27 1.96
N ALA A 104 1.51 -9.94 1.08
CA ALA A 104 0.43 -10.85 1.45
C ALA A 104 0.93 -12.03 2.30
N LYS A 105 2.08 -12.62 1.94
CA LYS A 105 2.71 -13.69 2.73
C LYS A 105 2.96 -13.23 4.16
N ARG A 106 3.68 -12.12 4.32
CA ARG A 106 4.03 -11.63 5.64
C ARG A 106 2.81 -11.20 6.46
N GLN A 107 1.81 -10.65 5.80
CA GLN A 107 0.55 -10.27 6.45
C GLN A 107 -0.20 -11.48 7.01
N ILE A 108 -0.21 -12.62 6.31
CA ILE A 108 -0.80 -13.87 6.80
C ILE A 108 0.01 -14.43 7.99
N GLU A 109 1.34 -14.34 7.95
CA GLU A 109 2.19 -14.74 9.09
C GLU A 109 1.85 -13.90 10.34
N ILE A 110 1.69 -12.58 10.19
CA ILE A 110 1.27 -11.69 11.28
C ILE A 110 -0.15 -12.02 11.75
N ALA A 111 -1.07 -12.30 10.82
CA ALA A 111 -2.43 -12.71 11.19
C ALA A 111 -2.45 -13.98 12.04
N ASN A 112 -1.59 -14.95 11.72
CA ASN A 112 -1.43 -16.16 12.54
C ASN A 112 -0.78 -15.85 13.90
N LEU A 113 0.25 -14.99 13.94
CA LEU A 113 0.95 -14.60 15.16
C LEU A 113 0.03 -13.85 16.15
N THR A 114 -0.83 -12.99 15.63
CA THR A 114 -1.75 -12.15 16.42
C THR A 114 -3.12 -12.78 16.64
N ASN A 115 -3.36 -13.98 16.10
CA ASN A 115 -4.67 -14.65 16.07
C ASN A 115 -5.77 -13.76 15.47
N ALA A 116 -5.46 -13.06 14.39
CA ALA A 116 -6.42 -12.20 13.70
C ALA A 116 -7.45 -13.02 12.91
N ASP A 117 -8.69 -12.55 12.93
CA ASP A 117 -9.83 -13.18 12.24
C ASP A 117 -9.86 -12.86 10.75
N ALA A 118 -9.27 -11.71 10.37
CA ALA A 118 -9.33 -11.21 9.01
C ALA A 118 -8.05 -10.43 8.63
N VAL A 119 -7.88 -10.26 7.32
CA VAL A 119 -6.89 -9.36 6.72
C VAL A 119 -7.58 -8.31 5.86
N SER A 120 -6.94 -7.14 5.70
CA SER A 120 -7.44 -6.06 4.85
C SER A 120 -6.31 -5.39 4.08
N HIS A 121 -6.63 -4.80 2.94
CA HIS A 121 -5.70 -4.08 2.08
C HIS A 121 -6.33 -2.80 1.51
N GLY A 122 -5.48 -1.87 1.05
CA GLY A 122 -5.88 -0.60 0.46
C GLY A 122 -6.08 -0.62 -1.06
N ALA A 123 -5.92 -1.78 -1.71
CA ALA A 123 -6.10 -1.87 -3.15
C ALA A 123 -7.55 -1.60 -3.57
N THR A 124 -7.73 -0.82 -4.64
CA THR A 124 -9.05 -0.53 -5.20
C THR A 124 -9.73 -1.79 -5.71
N GLY A 125 -11.07 -1.83 -5.65
CA GLY A 125 -11.85 -3.03 -6.02
C GLY A 125 -11.90 -3.35 -7.51
N LYS A 126 -11.09 -2.68 -8.35
CA LYS A 126 -11.11 -2.78 -9.82
C LYS A 126 -9.75 -3.13 -10.43
N GLY A 127 -8.69 -3.16 -9.63
CA GLY A 127 -7.32 -3.28 -10.12
C GLY A 127 -6.71 -4.68 -9.92
N ASN A 128 -5.56 -4.88 -10.55
CA ASN A 128 -4.78 -6.11 -10.45
C ASN A 128 -4.23 -6.34 -9.03
N ASP A 129 -3.97 -5.29 -8.27
CA ASP A 129 -3.37 -5.39 -6.94
C ASP A 129 -4.30 -6.09 -5.95
N GLN A 130 -5.60 -5.81 -6.03
CA GLN A 130 -6.59 -6.55 -5.25
C GLN A 130 -6.48 -8.07 -5.51
N VAL A 131 -6.45 -8.47 -6.78
CA VAL A 131 -6.35 -9.88 -7.16
C VAL A 131 -5.07 -10.50 -6.62
N ARG A 132 -3.93 -9.80 -6.70
CA ARG A 132 -2.63 -10.27 -6.20
C ARG A 132 -2.64 -10.48 -4.70
N PHE A 133 -3.21 -9.54 -3.94
CA PHE A 133 -3.37 -9.69 -2.50
C PHE A 133 -4.27 -10.86 -2.15
N GLU A 134 -5.48 -10.92 -2.70
CA GLU A 134 -6.48 -11.92 -2.35
C GLU A 134 -6.05 -13.35 -2.74
N ILE A 135 -5.46 -13.53 -3.93
CA ILE A 135 -4.88 -14.84 -4.32
C ILE A 135 -3.75 -15.23 -3.35
N GLY A 136 -2.89 -14.28 -2.97
CA GLY A 136 -1.82 -14.52 -1.99
C GLY A 136 -2.38 -14.99 -0.66
N TYR A 137 -3.40 -14.32 -0.14
CA TYR A 137 -4.04 -14.71 1.12
C TYR A 137 -4.67 -16.10 1.06
N TYR A 138 -5.51 -16.35 0.05
CA TYR A 138 -6.22 -17.64 -0.08
C TYR A 138 -5.27 -18.80 -0.37
N SER A 139 -4.14 -18.55 -1.04
CA SER A 139 -3.12 -19.58 -1.28
C SER A 139 -2.42 -20.02 0.02
N LEU A 140 -2.30 -19.13 1.00
CA LEU A 140 -1.58 -19.38 2.24
C LEU A 140 -2.51 -19.74 3.42
N LYS A 141 -3.72 -19.19 3.42
CA LYS A 141 -4.74 -19.41 4.44
C LYS A 141 -6.13 -19.33 3.80
N PRO A 142 -6.63 -20.43 3.18
CA PRO A 142 -7.88 -20.44 2.40
C PRO A 142 -9.11 -19.96 3.18
N ASP A 143 -9.13 -20.16 4.50
CA ASP A 143 -10.27 -19.82 5.34
C ASP A 143 -10.20 -18.40 5.93
N ILE A 144 -9.14 -17.63 5.63
CA ILE A 144 -9.02 -16.26 6.15
C ILE A 144 -10.10 -15.36 5.57
N LYS A 145 -10.74 -14.56 6.40
CA LYS A 145 -11.65 -13.51 5.93
C LYS A 145 -10.85 -12.36 5.33
N VAL A 146 -11.24 -11.89 4.15
CA VAL A 146 -10.64 -10.73 3.50
C VAL A 146 -11.64 -9.60 3.50
N ILE A 147 -11.26 -8.45 4.07
CA ILE A 147 -12.05 -7.22 4.03
C ILE A 147 -11.45 -6.31 2.98
N SER A 148 -12.21 -6.02 1.94
CA SER A 148 -11.82 -5.15 0.83
C SER A 148 -12.66 -3.86 0.87
N PRO A 149 -12.26 -2.82 1.63
CA PRO A 149 -13.10 -1.66 1.89
C PRO A 149 -13.61 -0.96 0.64
N TRP A 150 -12.78 -0.85 -0.40
CA TRP A 150 -13.18 -0.26 -1.67
C TRP A 150 -14.36 -0.95 -2.39
N ARG A 151 -14.75 -2.15 -1.95
CA ARG A 151 -15.94 -2.88 -2.44
C ARG A 151 -17.11 -2.85 -1.45
N GLU A 152 -16.88 -2.33 -0.25
CA GLU A 152 -17.85 -2.42 0.85
C GLU A 152 -18.36 -1.04 1.30
N TRP A 153 -17.54 0.01 1.17
CA TRP A 153 -17.87 1.36 1.62
C TRP A 153 -18.42 2.26 0.50
N ASP A 154 -19.01 3.40 0.90
CA ASP A 154 -19.54 4.42 -0.04
C ASP A 154 -18.53 5.53 -0.36
N LEU A 155 -17.27 5.42 0.11
CA LEU A 155 -16.21 6.41 -0.08
C LEU A 155 -15.54 6.24 -1.44
N THR A 156 -16.24 6.52 -2.53
CA THR A 156 -15.82 6.19 -3.90
C THR A 156 -14.95 7.25 -4.57
N SER A 157 -14.72 8.41 -3.92
CA SER A 157 -13.95 9.51 -4.50
C SER A 157 -12.89 10.03 -3.52
N ARG A 158 -11.83 10.66 -4.06
CA ARG A 158 -10.80 11.30 -3.24
C ARG A 158 -11.39 12.38 -2.32
N SER A 159 -12.36 13.15 -2.79
CA SER A 159 -13.04 14.15 -1.98
C SER A 159 -13.81 13.53 -0.82
N SER A 160 -14.49 12.40 -1.02
CA SER A 160 -15.18 11.71 0.07
C SER A 160 -14.22 11.15 1.10
N LEU A 161 -13.05 10.66 0.69
CA LEU A 161 -11.98 10.23 1.60
C LEU A 161 -11.42 11.38 2.43
N ILE A 162 -11.17 12.54 1.80
CA ILE A 162 -10.68 13.73 2.50
C ILE A 162 -11.72 14.22 3.53
N ASN A 163 -12.99 14.30 3.15
CA ASN A 163 -14.07 14.69 4.06
C ASN A 163 -14.19 13.71 5.25
N TYR A 164 -14.06 12.41 4.98
CA TYR A 164 -14.07 11.41 6.05
C TYR A 164 -12.84 11.56 6.98
N ALA A 165 -11.67 11.80 6.40
CA ALA A 165 -10.44 12.01 7.16
C ALA A 165 -10.55 13.26 8.06
N GLU A 166 -11.03 14.38 7.53
CA GLU A 166 -11.24 15.61 8.30
C GLU A 166 -12.24 15.42 9.45
N LYS A 167 -13.38 14.78 9.17
CA LYS A 167 -14.39 14.46 10.19
C LYS A 167 -13.85 13.62 11.35
N ASN A 168 -12.94 12.69 11.03
CA ASN A 168 -12.34 11.76 12.00
C ASN A 168 -10.96 12.21 12.49
N GLN A 169 -10.54 13.44 12.20
CA GLN A 169 -9.25 14.02 12.61
C GLN A 169 -8.02 13.19 12.15
N ILE A 170 -8.13 12.52 11.01
CA ILE A 170 -7.05 11.78 10.40
C ILE A 170 -6.11 12.78 9.70
N PRO A 171 -4.80 12.79 9.99
CA PRO A 171 -3.87 13.71 9.34
C PRO A 171 -3.79 13.44 7.84
N VAL A 172 -4.16 14.42 7.02
CA VAL A 172 -4.06 14.36 5.56
C VAL A 172 -2.71 14.93 5.13
N PRO A 173 -1.85 14.14 4.46
CA PRO A 173 -0.60 14.65 3.93
C PRO A 173 -0.84 15.75 2.91
N LYS A 174 -0.05 16.81 2.99
CA LYS A 174 -0.01 17.88 1.98
C LYS A 174 1.38 17.92 1.39
N ASP A 175 1.49 18.12 0.09
CA ASP A 175 2.77 18.39 -0.56
C ASP A 175 3.31 19.79 -0.17
N LYS A 176 4.48 20.16 -0.69
CA LYS A 176 5.10 21.46 -0.42
C LYS A 176 4.26 22.65 -0.91
N ARG A 177 3.26 22.44 -1.77
CA ARG A 177 2.32 23.45 -2.27
C ARG A 177 1.02 23.46 -1.48
N GLY A 178 0.87 22.59 -0.47
CA GLY A 178 -0.38 22.45 0.29
C GLY A 178 -1.45 21.61 -0.40
N GLU A 179 -1.10 20.94 -1.51
CA GLU A 179 -1.98 20.04 -2.25
C GLU A 179 -1.78 18.58 -1.81
N ALA A 180 -2.71 17.72 -2.20
CA ALA A 180 -2.54 16.29 -2.04
C ALA A 180 -1.37 15.80 -2.91
N PRO A 181 -0.46 14.97 -2.38
CA PRO A 181 0.68 14.47 -3.14
C PRO A 181 0.23 13.56 -4.29
N PHE A 182 1.15 13.29 -5.23
CA PHE A 182 0.98 12.21 -6.21
C PHE A 182 0.83 10.88 -5.49
N SER A 183 0.13 9.93 -6.12
CA SER A 183 0.21 8.54 -5.70
C SER A 183 1.54 7.95 -6.18
N VAL A 184 2.29 7.36 -5.27
CA VAL A 184 3.63 6.82 -5.56
C VAL A 184 3.71 5.38 -5.09
N ASP A 185 4.07 4.47 -6.00
CA ASP A 185 4.50 3.11 -5.69
C ASP A 185 6.02 3.02 -5.83
N ALA A 186 6.70 2.66 -4.75
CA ALA A 186 8.15 2.56 -4.72
C ALA A 186 8.62 1.28 -4.00
N ASN A 187 9.70 0.69 -4.52
CA ASN A 187 10.44 -0.37 -3.86
C ASN A 187 11.89 -0.40 -4.40
N LEU A 188 12.69 -1.38 -4.02
CA LEU A 188 14.08 -1.50 -4.48
C LEU A 188 14.21 -1.59 -6.00
N LEU A 189 13.22 -2.17 -6.69
CA LEU A 189 13.28 -2.41 -8.13
C LEU A 189 12.84 -1.20 -8.95
N HIS A 190 11.82 -0.48 -8.51
CA HIS A 190 11.25 0.62 -9.29
C HIS A 190 10.60 1.71 -8.44
N ILE A 191 10.22 2.79 -9.12
CA ILE A 191 9.30 3.82 -8.64
C ILE A 191 8.34 4.18 -9.78
N SER A 192 7.08 4.39 -9.45
CA SER A 192 6.08 4.96 -10.35
C SER A 192 5.27 6.03 -9.62
N ALA A 193 4.89 7.07 -10.34
CA ALA A 193 4.02 8.13 -9.84
C ALA A 193 2.81 8.27 -10.77
N GLU A 194 1.63 8.51 -10.20
CA GLU A 194 0.39 8.70 -10.94
C GLU A 194 -0.48 9.80 -10.32
N GLY A 195 -1.44 10.29 -11.09
CA GLY A 195 -2.40 11.29 -10.66
C GLY A 195 -2.06 12.72 -11.08
N LYS A 196 -2.98 13.67 -10.83
CA LYS A 196 -2.85 15.09 -11.14
C LYS A 196 -2.56 15.33 -12.64
N ILE A 197 -1.52 16.14 -12.92
CA ILE A 197 -1.12 16.48 -14.30
C ILE A 197 -0.61 15.29 -15.11
N LEU A 198 -0.21 14.20 -14.43
CA LEU A 198 0.25 12.99 -15.11
C LEU A 198 -0.87 12.23 -15.82
N GLU A 199 -2.12 12.55 -15.51
CA GLU A 199 -3.31 12.02 -16.21
C GLU A 199 -3.51 12.63 -17.59
N ASP A 200 -2.89 13.80 -17.87
CA ASP A 200 -2.93 14.45 -19.18
C ASP A 200 -1.66 14.15 -19.97
N PRO A 201 -1.72 13.31 -21.03
CA PRO A 201 -0.55 12.93 -21.82
C PRO A 201 0.07 14.10 -22.63
N TRP A 202 -0.57 15.27 -22.69
CA TRP A 202 -0.08 16.47 -23.35
C TRP A 202 0.73 17.39 -22.43
N ILE A 203 0.79 17.09 -21.14
CA ILE A 203 1.53 17.87 -20.14
C ILE A 203 2.80 17.12 -19.77
N GLU A 204 3.94 17.79 -19.92
CA GLU A 204 5.22 17.25 -19.49
C GLU A 204 5.28 17.13 -17.96
N PRO A 205 5.72 15.97 -17.41
CA PRO A 205 5.90 15.81 -15.97
C PRO A 205 6.94 16.79 -15.43
N GLU A 206 6.62 17.42 -14.28
CA GLU A 206 7.56 18.31 -13.59
C GLU A 206 8.75 17.49 -13.00
N GLU A 207 9.93 18.13 -12.91
CA GLU A 207 11.17 17.45 -12.46
C GLU A 207 11.07 16.73 -11.10
N PHE A 208 10.27 17.25 -10.19
CA PHE A 208 10.12 16.64 -8.85
C PHE A 208 9.46 15.25 -8.88
N VAL A 209 8.80 14.86 -9.97
CA VAL A 209 8.23 13.52 -10.18
C VAL A 209 9.36 12.47 -10.27
N TYR A 210 10.51 12.86 -10.80
CA TYR A 210 11.67 11.99 -11.01
C TYR A 210 12.56 11.93 -9.77
N SER A 211 12.03 11.41 -8.66
CA SER A 211 12.71 11.45 -7.35
C SER A 211 13.99 10.61 -7.25
N ARG A 212 14.20 9.65 -8.14
CA ARG A 212 15.38 8.75 -8.15
C ARG A 212 16.39 9.03 -9.26
N THR A 213 16.10 9.97 -10.15
CA THR A 213 16.97 10.33 -11.26
C THR A 213 17.33 11.80 -11.21
N LYS A 214 18.42 12.18 -11.84
CA LYS A 214 18.78 13.57 -12.08
C LYS A 214 18.35 13.97 -13.48
N SER A 215 18.11 15.27 -13.67
CA SER A 215 17.88 15.82 -15.00
C SER A 215 19.05 15.46 -15.92
N PRO A 216 18.82 15.08 -17.19
CA PRO A 216 19.88 14.87 -18.16
C PRO A 216 20.80 16.10 -18.33
N PHE A 217 20.28 17.31 -18.07
CA PHE A 217 21.07 18.55 -18.12
C PHE A 217 22.08 18.67 -16.97
N ASP A 218 21.82 17.99 -15.84
CA ASP A 218 22.72 17.95 -14.67
C ASP A 218 23.61 16.70 -14.66
N ALA A 219 23.55 15.88 -15.69
CA ALA A 219 24.35 14.69 -15.81
C ALA A 219 25.83 15.07 -16.03
N PRO A 220 26.80 14.35 -15.41
CA PRO A 220 28.21 14.62 -15.61
C PRO A 220 28.60 14.33 -17.06
N ASN A 221 29.45 15.21 -17.65
CA ASN A 221 29.94 15.10 -19.01
C ASN A 221 30.84 13.88 -19.27
N LYS A 222 31.25 13.17 -18.21
CA LYS A 222 32.03 11.92 -18.29
C LYS A 222 31.41 10.86 -17.39
N VAL A 223 31.12 9.73 -17.99
CA VAL A 223 30.84 8.50 -17.29
C VAL A 223 32.17 7.79 -17.05
N THR A 224 32.52 7.55 -15.78
CA THR A 224 33.68 6.72 -15.39
C THR A 224 33.22 5.30 -15.17
#